data_20528e85d94f66663b2540c3edc52f19
#
_entry.id   20528e85d94f66663b2540c3edc52f19
#
_cell.length_a   1.000
_cell.length_b   1.000
_cell.length_c   1.000
_cell.angle_alpha   90.00
_cell.angle_beta   90.00
_cell.angle_gamma   90.00
#
_symmetry.space_group_name_H-M   'P 1'
#
loop_
_entity.id
_entity.type
_entity.pdbx_description
1 polymer ?
#
loop_
_entity_poly.entity_id
_entity_poly.type
_entity_poly.pdbx_seq_one_letter_code
_entity_poly.pdbx_strand_id
1 'polypeptide(L)'
;MVAAHRKQGRNEATTFLIVDAQSVKDTDTAMEIGYDAGKKVSGIKRCIAVDTQGLPYVLAVTTADMADVTDRKGCLLALERDKDNLGAVQKVLADGGYTGKAFASLVQALIGAEVEIAKRNELHHFAVYLILLTFHTFK
;
A
#
# COMPACT_ATOMS: atom_id res chain seq x y z
N MET A 1 5.26 -11.48 -10.54
CA MET A 1 4.32 -11.88 -9.47
C MET A 1 3.87 -13.32 -9.62
N VAL A 2 3.16 -13.67 -10.71
CA VAL A 2 2.69 -15.03 -10.99
C VAL A 2 3.80 -16.09 -10.82
N ALA A 3 4.98 -15.85 -11.36
CA ALA A 3 6.11 -16.77 -11.24
C ALA A 3 6.61 -16.98 -9.80
N ALA A 4 6.55 -15.92 -8.96
CA ALA A 4 6.93 -16.04 -7.55
C ALA A 4 5.93 -16.88 -6.77
N HIS A 5 4.63 -16.73 -7.03
CA HIS A 5 3.57 -17.52 -6.41
C HIS A 5 3.65 -19.00 -6.81
N ARG A 6 3.89 -19.29 -8.09
CA ARG A 6 4.09 -20.67 -8.57
C ARG A 6 5.24 -21.37 -7.88
N LYS A 7 6.38 -20.70 -7.70
CA LYS A 7 7.53 -21.25 -6.97
C LYS A 7 7.22 -21.61 -5.52
N GLN A 8 6.24 -20.94 -4.92
CA GLN A 8 5.81 -21.18 -3.54
C GLN A 8 4.63 -22.14 -3.41
N GLY A 9 4.17 -22.74 -4.52
CA GLY A 9 3.01 -23.63 -4.52
C GLY A 9 1.68 -22.93 -4.18
N ARG A 10 1.57 -21.62 -4.43
CA ARG A 10 0.39 -20.80 -4.13
C ARG A 10 -0.42 -20.52 -5.40
N ASN A 11 -1.66 -20.09 -5.20
CA ASN A 11 -2.49 -19.58 -6.30
C ASN A 11 -1.79 -18.38 -6.98
N GLU A 12 -1.96 -18.27 -8.28
CA GLU A 12 -1.31 -17.25 -9.11
C GLU A 12 -1.73 -15.82 -8.76
N ALA A 13 -2.91 -15.65 -8.18
CA ALA A 13 -3.47 -14.36 -7.80
C ALA A 13 -3.70 -14.29 -6.29
N THR A 14 -3.42 -13.14 -5.68
CA THR A 14 -3.72 -12.92 -4.28
C THR A 14 -5.20 -12.56 -4.07
N THR A 15 -5.76 -13.00 -2.97
CA THR A 15 -7.10 -12.60 -2.51
C THR A 15 -7.08 -11.54 -1.42
N PHE A 16 -5.89 -11.23 -0.92
CA PHE A 16 -5.70 -10.32 0.21
C PHE A 16 -4.53 -9.37 -0.05
N LEU A 17 -4.74 -8.08 0.17
CA LEU A 17 -3.71 -7.05 0.10
C LEU A 17 -3.57 -6.30 1.41
N ILE A 18 -2.35 -5.90 1.71
CA ILE A 18 -2.01 -4.98 2.80
C ILE A 18 -1.49 -3.70 2.16
N VAL A 19 -2.14 -2.57 2.45
CA VAL A 19 -1.81 -1.27 1.87
C VAL A 19 -1.14 -0.40 2.93
N ASP A 20 -0.01 0.18 2.56
CA ASP A 20 0.73 1.13 3.39
C ASP A 20 1.24 2.30 2.56
N ALA A 21 1.25 3.48 3.15
CA ALA A 21 1.84 4.67 2.57
C ALA A 21 2.99 5.18 3.44
N GLN A 22 4.13 5.35 2.82
CA GLN A 22 5.34 5.81 3.49
C GLN A 22 5.87 7.09 2.85
N SER A 23 6.27 8.06 3.70
CA SER A 23 7.09 9.17 3.27
C SER A 23 8.55 8.78 3.41
N VAL A 24 9.31 8.87 2.33
CA VAL A 24 10.73 8.55 2.29
C VAL A 24 11.51 9.85 2.25
N LYS A 25 12.44 10.02 3.19
CA LYS A 25 13.32 11.18 3.24
C LYS A 25 14.13 11.29 1.96
N ASP A 26 14.41 12.53 1.54
CA ASP A 26 15.19 12.79 0.36
C ASP A 26 16.55 12.07 0.38
N THR A 27 16.86 11.47 -0.75
CA THR A 27 18.23 11.10 -1.09
C THR A 27 18.69 12.06 -2.20
N ASP A 28 19.91 12.55 -2.16
CA ASP A 28 20.52 13.53 -3.09
C ASP A 28 20.33 13.20 -4.59
N THR A 29 19.70 12.09 -4.90
CA THR A 29 19.46 11.59 -6.25
C THR A 29 17.99 11.74 -6.72
N ALA A 30 17.10 12.25 -5.88
CA ALA A 30 15.70 12.46 -6.26
C ALA A 30 15.58 13.70 -7.16
N MET A 31 15.10 13.52 -8.40
CA MET A 31 14.94 14.61 -9.37
C MET A 31 13.76 15.52 -9.05
N GLU A 32 12.78 15.04 -8.30
CA GLU A 32 11.63 15.82 -7.83
C GLU A 32 11.40 15.57 -6.34
N ILE A 33 11.37 16.64 -5.58
CA ILE A 33 11.25 16.61 -4.11
C ILE A 33 10.05 17.43 -3.70
N GLY A 34 9.26 16.90 -2.78
CA GLY A 34 8.18 17.62 -2.15
C GLY A 34 8.33 17.66 -0.64
N TYR A 35 7.58 18.53 0.04
CA TYR A 35 7.58 18.66 1.49
C TYR A 35 6.24 18.25 2.08
N ASP A 36 6.24 17.25 2.96
CA ASP A 36 5.08 16.84 3.75
C ASP A 36 5.04 17.64 5.06
N ALA A 37 4.21 18.66 5.11
CA ALA A 37 4.07 19.52 6.28
C ALA A 37 3.53 18.79 7.52
N GLY A 38 2.73 17.75 7.32
CA GLY A 38 2.17 16.93 8.41
C GLY A 38 3.21 16.07 9.10
N LYS A 39 4.14 15.51 8.33
CA LYS A 39 5.23 14.67 8.81
C LYS A 39 6.55 15.41 8.94
N LYS A 40 6.61 16.68 8.53
CA LYS A 40 7.83 17.52 8.50
C LYS A 40 9.00 16.89 7.74
N VAL A 41 8.72 16.21 6.64
CA VAL A 41 9.69 15.49 5.82
C VAL A 41 9.66 16.01 4.39
N SER A 42 10.82 16.35 3.89
CA SER A 42 11.04 16.60 2.46
C SER A 42 11.38 15.29 1.78
N GLY A 43 10.74 14.99 0.66
CA GLY A 43 11.01 13.74 -0.05
C GLY A 43 9.89 13.27 -0.96
N ILE A 44 9.74 11.98 -1.05
CA ILE A 44 8.72 11.31 -1.84
C ILE A 44 7.76 10.51 -0.95
N LYS A 45 6.52 10.40 -1.40
CA LYS A 45 5.53 9.47 -0.83
C LYS A 45 5.45 8.23 -1.72
N ARG A 46 5.45 7.07 -1.12
CA ARG A 46 5.15 5.83 -1.83
C ARG A 46 3.96 5.14 -1.19
N CYS A 47 3.07 4.65 -2.04
CA CYS A 47 2.04 3.70 -1.66
C CYS A 47 2.46 2.32 -2.15
N ILE A 48 2.43 1.36 -1.28
CA ILE A 48 2.72 -0.04 -1.61
C ILE A 48 1.54 -0.91 -1.16
N ALA A 49 1.15 -1.84 -2.01
CA ALA A 49 0.22 -2.90 -1.65
C ALA A 49 0.91 -4.25 -1.84
N VAL A 50 0.99 -5.02 -0.77
CA VAL A 50 1.64 -6.33 -0.72
C VAL A 50 0.66 -7.42 -0.35
N ASP A 51 0.96 -8.65 -0.70
CA ASP A 51 0.22 -9.81 -0.21
C ASP A 51 0.68 -10.23 1.19
N THR A 52 0.10 -11.29 1.72
CA THR A 52 0.44 -11.84 3.05
C THR A 52 1.87 -12.37 3.16
N GLN A 53 2.61 -12.46 2.07
CA GLN A 53 4.02 -12.85 2.05
C GLN A 53 4.96 -11.67 1.73
N GLY A 54 4.42 -10.47 1.65
CA GLY A 54 5.19 -9.27 1.36
C GLY A 54 5.55 -9.09 -0.11
N LEU A 55 4.94 -9.86 -1.03
CA LEU A 55 5.15 -9.66 -2.46
C LEU A 55 4.37 -8.43 -2.93
N PRO A 56 5.03 -7.44 -3.52
CA PRO A 56 4.38 -6.22 -3.97
C PRO A 56 3.52 -6.48 -5.22
N TYR A 57 2.29 -6.01 -5.18
CA TYR A 57 1.34 -6.01 -6.31
C TYR A 57 1.18 -4.64 -6.91
N VAL A 58 1.23 -3.61 -6.06
CA VAL A 58 1.04 -2.22 -6.45
C VAL A 58 2.13 -1.38 -5.82
N LEU A 59 2.72 -0.51 -6.61
CA LEU A 59 3.68 0.48 -6.15
C LEU A 59 3.42 1.80 -6.87
N ALA A 60 3.20 2.86 -6.13
CA ALA A 60 3.15 4.22 -6.64
C ALA A 60 4.09 5.12 -5.85
N VAL A 61 4.73 6.01 -6.56
CA VAL A 61 5.61 7.04 -5.99
C VAL A 61 5.09 8.40 -6.42
N THR A 62 4.91 9.28 -5.46
CA THR A 62 4.51 10.68 -5.68
C THR A 62 5.43 11.60 -4.89
N THR A 63 5.52 12.86 -5.29
CA THR A 63 6.25 13.87 -4.52
C THR A 63 5.50 14.20 -3.23
N ALA A 64 6.22 14.48 -2.15
CA ALA A 64 5.64 14.70 -0.83
C ALA A 64 4.86 16.03 -0.71
N ASP A 65 5.11 16.98 -1.60
CA ASP A 65 4.45 18.29 -1.66
C ASP A 65 3.09 18.29 -2.37
N MET A 66 2.70 17.18 -2.97
CA MET A 66 1.34 17.06 -3.49
C MET A 66 0.36 17.01 -2.31
N ALA A 67 0.20 18.17 -1.66
CA ALA A 67 -0.64 18.34 -0.47
C ALA A 67 -2.10 17.93 -0.72
N ASP A 68 -2.56 18.05 -1.97
CA ASP A 68 -3.89 17.59 -2.40
C ASP A 68 -3.96 16.08 -2.63
N VAL A 69 -2.82 15.41 -2.71
CA VAL A 69 -2.75 13.95 -2.79
C VAL A 69 -2.50 13.39 -1.40
N THR A 70 -3.56 13.23 -0.65
CA THR A 70 -3.51 12.46 0.60
C THR A 70 -2.97 11.06 0.32
N ASP A 71 -2.39 10.40 1.32
CA ASP A 71 -1.94 9.01 1.20
C ASP A 71 -3.03 8.12 0.59
N ARG A 72 -4.30 8.37 0.94
CA ARG A 72 -5.48 7.68 0.39
C ARG A 72 -5.62 7.86 -1.11
N LYS A 73 -5.50 9.09 -1.60
CA LYS A 73 -5.66 9.40 -3.03
C LYS A 73 -4.53 8.78 -3.85
N GLY A 74 -3.30 8.84 -3.36
CA GLY A 74 -2.15 8.19 -4.00
C GLY A 74 -2.32 6.68 -4.11
N CYS A 75 -2.80 6.04 -3.06
CA CYS A 75 -3.08 4.61 -3.09
C CYS A 75 -4.25 4.25 -4.01
N LEU A 76 -5.32 5.05 -4.05
CA LEU A 76 -6.45 4.83 -4.96
C LEU A 76 -6.02 4.93 -6.43
N LEU A 77 -5.21 5.92 -6.79
CA LEU A 77 -4.66 6.06 -8.14
C LEU A 77 -3.78 4.87 -8.54
N ALA A 78 -3.00 4.36 -7.59
CA ALA A 78 -2.17 3.18 -7.81
C ALA A 78 -3.02 1.91 -8.01
N LEU A 79 -4.05 1.72 -7.20
CA LEU A 79 -4.99 0.60 -7.34
C LEU A 79 -5.77 0.67 -8.67
N GLU A 80 -6.20 1.86 -9.07
CA GLU A 80 -6.88 2.08 -10.34
C GLU A 80 -5.99 1.73 -11.54
N ARG A 81 -4.74 2.15 -11.51
CA ARG A 81 -3.77 1.84 -12.58
C ARG A 81 -3.55 0.35 -12.75
N ASP A 82 -3.47 -0.38 -11.66
CA ASP A 82 -3.14 -1.81 -11.66
C ASP A 82 -4.37 -2.73 -11.46
N LYS A 83 -5.59 -2.18 -11.56
CA LYS A 83 -6.86 -2.88 -11.27
C LYS A 83 -7.04 -4.19 -12.03
N ASP A 84 -6.55 -4.29 -13.25
CA ASP A 84 -6.69 -5.50 -14.08
C ASP A 84 -5.93 -6.70 -13.49
N ASN A 85 -4.91 -6.44 -12.69
CA ASN A 85 -4.14 -7.47 -11.97
C ASN A 85 -4.70 -7.80 -10.58
N LEU A 86 -5.72 -7.08 -10.15
CA LEU A 86 -6.28 -7.16 -8.80
C LEU A 86 -7.67 -7.78 -8.73
N GLY A 87 -8.13 -8.39 -9.81
CA GLY A 87 -9.49 -8.94 -9.93
C GLY A 87 -9.83 -10.05 -8.93
N ALA A 88 -8.84 -10.76 -8.41
CA ALA A 88 -9.02 -11.81 -7.42
C ALA A 88 -9.01 -11.29 -5.97
N VAL A 89 -8.64 -10.04 -5.74
CA VAL A 89 -8.57 -9.44 -4.41
C VAL A 89 -9.96 -9.30 -3.81
N GLN A 90 -10.16 -9.85 -2.63
CA GLN A 90 -11.42 -9.81 -1.90
C GLN A 90 -11.36 -8.87 -0.70
N LYS A 91 -10.17 -8.71 -0.10
CA LYS A 91 -9.98 -7.90 1.09
C LYS A 91 -8.70 -7.08 1.01
N VAL A 92 -8.80 -5.84 1.48
CA VAL A 92 -7.68 -4.89 1.63
C VAL A 92 -7.58 -4.49 3.09
N LEU A 93 -6.45 -4.76 3.72
CA LEU A 93 -6.13 -4.30 5.06
C LEU A 93 -5.34 -2.98 4.98
N ALA A 94 -5.77 -1.98 5.73
CA ALA A 94 -5.13 -0.68 5.81
C ALA A 94 -5.05 -0.18 7.26
N ASP A 95 -4.18 0.78 7.53
CA ASP A 95 -4.05 1.38 8.85
C ASP A 95 -5.16 2.42 9.15
N GLY A 96 -5.16 2.97 10.37
CA GLY A 96 -6.16 3.94 10.81
C GLY A 96 -6.19 5.24 9.98
N GLY A 97 -5.13 5.57 9.24
CA GLY A 97 -5.08 6.70 8.31
C GLY A 97 -6.05 6.57 7.14
N TYR A 98 -6.51 5.37 6.85
CA TYR A 98 -7.45 5.07 5.78
C TYR A 98 -8.91 4.92 6.25
N THR A 99 -9.17 5.29 7.50
CA THR A 99 -10.53 5.24 8.09
C THR A 99 -11.49 6.12 7.31
N GLY A 100 -12.71 5.62 7.11
CA GLY A 100 -13.80 6.36 6.49
C GLY A 100 -14.45 5.62 5.32
N LYS A 101 -15.73 5.89 5.14
CA LYS A 101 -16.55 5.23 4.12
C LYS A 101 -16.11 5.56 2.69
N ALA A 102 -15.56 6.76 2.47
CA ALA A 102 -15.17 7.21 1.13
C ALA A 102 -14.06 6.33 0.52
N PHE A 103 -13.00 6.04 1.29
CA PHE A 103 -11.93 5.17 0.82
C PHE A 103 -12.43 3.75 0.55
N ALA A 104 -13.17 3.17 1.50
CA ALA A 104 -13.73 1.83 1.37
C ALA A 104 -14.66 1.70 0.15
N SER A 105 -15.53 2.69 -0.07
CA SER A 105 -16.45 2.70 -1.22
C SER A 105 -15.70 2.79 -2.55
N LEU A 106 -14.64 3.57 -2.63
CA LEU A 106 -13.83 3.71 -3.85
C LEU A 106 -13.03 2.44 -4.14
N VAL A 107 -12.45 1.80 -3.13
CA VAL A 107 -11.78 0.51 -3.30
C VAL A 107 -12.76 -0.57 -3.77
N GLN A 108 -13.96 -0.60 -3.19
CA GLN A 108 -15.02 -1.52 -3.61
C GLN A 108 -15.42 -1.28 -5.08
N ALA A 109 -15.54 -0.02 -5.49
CA ALA A 109 -15.87 0.33 -6.87
C ALA A 109 -14.75 0.00 -7.86
N LEU A 110 -13.49 0.17 -7.47
CA LEU A 110 -12.33 -0.04 -8.34
C LEU A 110 -11.98 -1.52 -8.54
N ILE A 111 -11.93 -2.30 -7.47
CA ILE A 111 -11.44 -3.69 -7.48
C ILE A 111 -12.38 -4.69 -6.84
N GLY A 112 -13.55 -4.27 -6.39
CA GLY A 112 -14.54 -5.16 -5.77
C GLY A 112 -14.13 -5.71 -4.39
N ALA A 113 -13.14 -5.13 -3.74
CA ALA A 113 -12.61 -5.60 -2.46
C ALA A 113 -13.19 -4.86 -1.27
N GLU A 114 -13.37 -5.56 -0.16
CA GLU A 114 -13.73 -4.99 1.13
C GLU A 114 -12.49 -4.41 1.82
N VAL A 115 -12.62 -3.23 2.42
CA VAL A 115 -11.54 -2.61 3.21
C VAL A 115 -11.75 -2.90 4.68
N GLU A 116 -10.73 -3.45 5.31
CA GLU A 116 -10.65 -3.64 6.76
C GLU A 116 -9.59 -2.70 7.33
N ILE A 117 -9.95 -1.95 8.37
CA ILE A 117 -9.02 -1.05 9.04
C ILE A 117 -8.47 -1.73 10.28
N ALA A 118 -7.14 -1.82 10.37
CA ALA A 118 -6.47 -2.36 11.56
C ALA A 118 -6.76 -1.48 12.78
N LYS A 119 -7.30 -2.07 13.83
CA LYS A 119 -7.60 -1.38 15.08
C LYS A 119 -6.30 -1.10 15.85
N ARG A 120 -6.29 0.01 16.60
CA ARG A 120 -5.10 0.46 17.32
C ARG A 120 -4.51 -0.59 18.27
N ASN A 121 -5.34 -1.45 18.84
CA ASN A 121 -4.90 -2.55 19.72
C ASN A 121 -4.23 -3.70 18.95
N GLU A 122 -4.48 -3.80 17.65
CA GLU A 122 -3.91 -4.79 16.76
C GLU A 122 -2.68 -4.26 16.00
N LEU A 123 -2.43 -2.95 16.08
CA LEU A 123 -1.33 -2.28 15.40
C LEU A 123 0.05 -2.83 15.77
N HIS A 124 0.24 -3.29 17.01
CA HIS A 124 1.48 -3.95 17.40
C HIS A 124 1.71 -5.23 16.61
N HIS A 125 0.69 -6.04 16.42
CA HIS A 125 0.76 -7.25 15.60
C HIS A 125 0.91 -6.92 14.11
N PHE A 126 0.20 -5.88 13.64
CA PHE A 126 0.28 -5.42 12.26
C PHE A 126 1.66 -4.84 11.91
N ALA A 127 2.23 -3.98 12.79
CA ALA A 127 3.56 -3.43 12.59
C ALA A 127 4.65 -4.51 12.59
N VAL A 128 4.58 -5.46 13.52
CA VAL A 128 5.48 -6.62 13.58
C VAL A 128 5.32 -7.49 12.33
N TYR A 129 4.10 -7.70 11.88
CA TYR A 129 3.81 -8.49 10.68
C TYR A 129 4.37 -7.82 9.41
N LEU A 130 4.18 -6.51 9.26
CA LEU A 130 4.75 -5.73 8.17
C LEU A 130 6.29 -5.70 8.20
N ILE A 131 6.88 -5.55 9.39
CA ILE A 131 8.33 -5.63 9.59
C ILE A 131 8.87 -7.01 9.25
N LEU A 132 8.23 -8.08 9.70
CA LEU A 132 8.59 -9.46 9.37
C LEU A 132 8.48 -9.73 7.87
N LEU A 133 7.41 -9.25 7.21
CA LEU A 133 7.25 -9.36 5.76
C LEU A 133 8.35 -8.60 5.02
N THR A 134 8.71 -7.41 5.48
CA THR A 134 9.79 -6.59 4.90
C THR A 134 11.14 -7.27 5.07
N PHE A 135 11.44 -7.85 6.23
CA PHE A 135 12.67 -8.60 6.48
C PHE A 135 12.75 -9.88 5.65
N HIS A 136 11.65 -10.59 5.44
CA HIS A 136 11.61 -11.79 4.59
C HIS A 136 11.78 -11.47 3.11
N THR A 137 11.37 -10.30 2.65
CA THR A 137 11.45 -9.87 1.25
C THR A 137 12.86 -9.44 0.86
N PHE A 138 13.69 -8.97 1.82
CA PHE A 138 15.06 -8.48 1.59
C PHE A 138 16.17 -9.46 1.95
N LYS A 139 15.85 -10.67 2.35
CA LYS A 139 16.78 -11.79 2.48
C LYS A 139 16.73 -12.67 1.24
#